data_24640372da0a9f707543ae7fee563e9c
#
_entry.id   24640372da0a9f707543ae7fee563e9c
#
_cell.length_a   1.000
_cell.length_b   1.000
_cell.length_c   1.000
_cell.angle_alpha   90.00
_cell.angle_beta   90.00
_cell.angle_gamma   90.00
#
_symmetry.space_group_name_H-M   'P 1'
#
loop_
_entity.id
_entity.type
_entity.pdbx_description
1 polymer ?
#
loop_
_entity_poly.entity_id
_entity_poly.type
_entity_poly.pdbx_seq_one_letter_code
_entity_poly.pdbx_strand_id
1 'polypeptide(L)' 'MQTTALQQFPPLESVTRPTVDTATAAYYLNRKPQTCRAWACLENGPLRPIRISGRLAWPVSELRRVLGVAA' A
#
# COMPACT_ATOMS: atom_id res chain seq x y z
N MET A 1 8.60 2.61 -23.33
CA MET A 1 8.49 2.42 -22.59
C MET A 1 8.50 1.82 -21.64
N GLN A 2 8.39 1.69 -21.54
CA GLN A 2 8.22 1.38 -20.74
C GLN A 2 8.59 0.99 -19.60
N THR A 3 8.99 1.14 -19.31
CA THR A 3 9.26 1.34 -17.97
C THR A 3 8.32 0.66 -17.07
N THR A 4 7.20 0.47 -17.50
CA THR A 4 6.19 -0.18 -16.72
C THR A 4 6.61 -1.52 -16.26
N ALA A 5 7.39 -2.18 -17.05
CA ALA A 5 7.86 -3.49 -16.70
C ALA A 5 8.64 -3.48 -15.39
N LEU A 6 9.29 -2.35 -15.10
CA LEU A 6 10.06 -2.23 -13.89
C LEU A 6 9.20 -2.01 -12.67
N GLN A 7 7.94 -1.69 -12.88
CA GLN A 7 7.01 -1.36 -11.81
C GLN A 7 5.94 -2.43 -11.63
N GLN A 8 6.31 -3.66 -11.90
CA GLN A 8 5.32 -4.72 -11.82
C GLN A 8 5.01 -5.07 -10.39
N PHE A 9 3.75 -5.01 -10.07
CA PHE A 9 3.26 -5.42 -8.78
C PHE A 9 2.34 -6.61 -8.98
N PRO A 10 2.49 -7.66 -8.20
CA PRO A 10 1.60 -8.83 -8.35
C PRO A 10 0.19 -8.47 -7.94
N PRO A 11 -0.80 -9.24 -8.35
CA PRO A 11 -2.15 -9.02 -7.85
C PRO A 11 -2.18 -9.09 -6.34
N LEU A 12 -3.00 -8.26 -5.74
CA LEU A 12 -3.04 -8.18 -4.28
C LEU A 12 -3.37 -9.53 -3.66
N GLU A 13 -4.18 -10.33 -4.34
CA GLU A 13 -4.54 -11.65 -3.84
C GLU A 13 -3.34 -12.56 -3.68
N SER A 14 -2.31 -12.35 -4.47
CA SER A 14 -1.13 -13.22 -4.41
C SER A 14 -0.03 -12.67 -3.53
N VAL A 15 -0.24 -11.53 -2.91
CA VAL A 15 0.76 -10.96 -2.01
C VAL A 15 0.71 -11.72 -0.70
N THR A 16 1.83 -12.32 -0.33
CA THR A 16 1.90 -13.12 0.89
C THR A 16 2.57 -12.38 2.04
N ARG A 17 3.18 -11.24 1.77
CA ARG A 17 3.79 -10.45 2.82
C ARG A 17 2.73 -9.84 3.72
N PRO A 18 3.03 -9.67 5.01
CA PRO A 18 2.09 -9.00 5.90
C PRO A 18 1.95 -7.51 5.62
N THR A 19 2.99 -6.86 5.12
CA THR A 19 2.96 -5.43 4.83
C THR A 19 3.68 -5.13 3.52
N VAL A 20 3.42 -3.94 2.99
CA VAL A 20 4.10 -3.45 1.79
C VAL A 20 4.53 -2.01 2.03
N ASP A 21 5.45 -1.53 1.19
CA ASP A 21 5.92 -0.16 1.33
C ASP A 21 4.88 0.83 0.77
N THR A 22 5.19 2.12 0.92
CA THR A 22 4.25 3.18 0.53
C THR A 22 3.99 3.17 -0.97
N ALA A 23 5.02 2.99 -1.79
CA ALA A 23 4.84 2.99 -3.23
C ALA A 23 3.93 1.85 -3.68
N THR A 24 4.12 0.68 -3.10
CA THR A 24 3.31 -0.47 -3.44
C THR A 24 1.87 -0.29 -2.98
N ALA A 25 1.69 0.23 -1.77
CA ALA A 25 0.34 0.50 -1.26
C ALA A 25 -0.37 1.52 -2.14
N ALA A 26 0.33 2.57 -2.53
CA ALA A 26 -0.26 3.59 -3.40
C ALA A 26 -0.67 3.01 -4.74
N TYR A 27 0.12 2.10 -5.27
CA TYR A 27 -0.23 1.44 -6.52
C TYR A 27 -1.57 0.70 -6.38
N TYR A 28 -1.72 -0.11 -5.34
CA TYR A 28 -2.96 -0.87 -5.17
C TYR A 28 -4.15 0.03 -4.90
N LEU A 29 -3.93 1.14 -4.21
CA LEU A 29 -5.02 2.08 -3.91
C LEU A 29 -5.29 3.04 -5.05
N ASN A 30 -4.45 3.01 -6.09
CA ASN A 30 -4.55 3.92 -7.22
C ASN A 30 -4.46 5.38 -6.74
N ARG A 31 -3.53 5.64 -5.84
CA ARG A 31 -3.27 6.96 -5.31
C ARG A 31 -1.79 7.27 -5.42
N LYS A 32 -1.44 8.53 -5.27
CA LYS A 32 -0.05 8.93 -5.28
C LYS A 32 0.61 8.57 -3.96
N PRO A 33 1.89 8.22 -3.97
CA PRO A 33 2.58 7.93 -2.71
C PRO A 33 2.50 9.08 -1.70
N GLN A 34 2.50 10.31 -2.19
CA GLN A 34 2.38 11.46 -1.29
C GLN A 34 1.05 11.47 -0.55
N THR A 35 -0.01 11.03 -1.21
CA THR A 35 -1.31 10.95 -0.57
C THR A 35 -1.26 9.96 0.59
N CYS A 36 -0.62 8.81 0.37
CA CYS A 36 -0.49 7.83 1.43
C CYS A 36 0.35 8.36 2.58
N ARG A 37 1.41 9.09 2.29
CA ARG A 37 2.23 9.70 3.33
C ARG A 37 1.44 10.74 4.12
N ALA A 38 0.59 11.49 3.46
CA ALA A 38 -0.26 12.45 4.14
C ALA A 38 -1.22 11.74 5.08
N TRP A 39 -1.79 10.63 4.65
CA TRP A 39 -2.66 9.85 5.53
C TRP A 39 -1.91 9.38 6.76
N ALA A 40 -0.67 8.95 6.58
CA ALA A 40 0.13 8.49 7.72
C ALA A 40 0.43 9.62 8.68
N CYS A 41 0.78 10.77 8.14
CA CYS A 41 1.14 11.92 8.96
C CYS A 41 -0.07 12.48 9.71
N LEU A 42 -1.20 12.58 9.02
CA LEU A 42 -2.40 13.16 9.61
C LEU A 42 -3.27 12.13 10.31
N GLU A 43 -2.95 10.86 10.13
CA GLU A 43 -3.72 9.75 10.72
C GLU A 43 -5.18 9.81 10.34
N ASN A 44 -5.43 10.09 9.05
CA ASN A 44 -6.84 10.23 8.60
C ASN A 44 -6.99 9.42 7.34
N GLY A 45 -6.81 8.70 6.75
CA GLY A 45 -7.10 7.96 5.54
C GLY A 45 -7.96 6.75 5.83
N PRO A 46 -8.25 5.98 4.80
CA PRO A 46 -9.07 4.77 4.97
C PRO A 46 -8.36 3.66 5.70
N LEU A 47 -7.05 3.73 5.85
CA LEU A 47 -6.30 2.74 6.60
C LEU A 47 -5.07 3.40 7.20
N ARG A 48 -4.48 2.75 8.17
CA ARG A 48 -3.33 3.28 8.90
C ARG A 48 -2.12 2.41 8.70
N PRO A 49 -0.94 3.00 8.48
CA PRO A 49 0.28 2.21 8.38
C PRO A 49 0.85 1.90 9.74
N ILE A 50 1.78 0.96 9.75
CA ILE A 50 2.60 0.66 10.91
C ILE A 50 3.97 1.25 10.66
N ARG A 51 4.61 1.77 11.69
CA ARG A 51 5.97 2.28 11.55
C ARG A 51 6.94 1.23 12.06
N ILE A 52 7.86 0.84 11.18
CA ILE A 52 8.87 -0.15 11.49
C ILE A 52 10.22 0.48 11.24
N SER A 53 10.99 0.70 12.28
CA SER A 53 12.32 1.31 12.18
C SER A 53 12.29 2.61 11.38
N GLY A 54 11.29 3.43 11.63
CA GLY A 54 11.16 4.72 10.97
C GLY A 54 10.58 4.68 9.58
N ARG A 55 10.23 3.51 9.08
CA ARG A 55 9.64 3.37 7.76
C ARG A 55 8.18 2.99 7.86
N LEU A 56 7.39 3.46 6.90
CA LEU A 56 5.99 3.13 6.85
C LEU A 56 5.81 1.76 6.22
N ALA A 57 5.00 0.93 6.86
CA ALA A 57 4.63 -0.38 6.34
C ALA A 57 3.11 -0.46 6.34
N TRP A 58 2.52 -0.78 5.20
CA TRP A 58 1.08 -0.77 5.04
C TRP A 58 0.55 -2.19 5.11
N PRO A 59 -0.29 -2.51 6.10
CA PRO A 59 -0.78 -3.88 6.26
C PRO A 59 -1.58 -4.34 5.04
N VAL A 60 -1.24 -5.47 4.51
CA VAL A 60 -1.92 -6.01 3.34
C VAL A 60 -3.36 -6.35 3.67
N SER A 61 -3.63 -6.82 4.89
CA SER A 61 -4.99 -7.11 5.30
C SER A 61 -5.87 -5.87 5.25
N GLU A 62 -5.32 -4.70 5.61
CA GLU A 62 -6.06 -3.46 5.54
C GLU A 62 -6.29 -3.04 4.10
N LEU A 63 -5.30 -3.25 3.23
CA LEU A 63 -5.47 -2.96 1.82
C LEU A 63 -6.60 -3.80 1.23
N ARG A 64 -6.64 -5.08 1.58
CA ARG A 64 -7.69 -5.95 1.09
C ARG A 64 -9.05 -5.52 1.61
N ARG A 65 -9.10 -5.12 2.86
CA ARG A 65 -10.36 -4.67 3.44
C ARG A 65 -10.88 -3.43 2.72
N VAL A 66 -10.02 -2.46 2.49
CA VAL A 66 -10.42 -1.21 1.84
C VAL A 66 -10.84 -1.45 0.40
N LEU A 67 -10.12 -2.33 -0.29
CA LEU A 67 -10.39 -2.58 -1.70
C LEU A 67 -11.46 -3.64 -1.92
N GLY A 68 -11.92 -4.28 -0.87
CA GLY A 68 -12.97 -5.29 -1.02
C GLY A 68 -12.46 -6.60 -1.58
N VAL A 69 -11.17 -6.87 -1.50
CA VAL A 69 -10.60 -8.11 -2.02
C VAL A 69 -10.75 -9.20 -0.97
N ALA A 70 -11.22 -10.36 -1.40
CA ALA A 70 -11.39 -11.48 -0.47
C ALA A 70 -10.05 -11.91 0.10
N ALA A 71 -10.07 -12.23 1.36
CA ALA A 71 -8.85 -12.65 2.04
C ALA A 71 -8.47 -14.08 1.65
#